data_10c35d800ddfa48d1b5a6f53cf75e1ff
#
_entry.id   10c35d800ddfa48d1b5a6f53cf75e1ff
#
_cell.length_a   1.000
_cell.length_b   1.000
_cell.length_c   1.000
_cell.angle_alpha   90.00
_cell.angle_beta   90.00
_cell.angle_gamma   90.00
#
_symmetry.space_group_name_H-M   'P 1'
#
loop_
_entity.id
_entity.type
_entity.pdbx_description
1 polymer ?
#
loop_
_entity_poly.entity_id
_entity_poly.type
_entity_poly.pdbx_seq_one_letter_code
_entity_poly.pdbx_strand_id
1 'polypeptide(L)'
;MSAPTLPQETETAPAVASAVPGGSSAKTWSVGTLTYTTGGLILLVVLLLAGDFAWSMRERSVFPLFQVLLRKYEASDLLSSLLLGSIPACLTVLIWPVVSVWSDRTRSRWGRRIPFLFLPTPLVAGAMVGLAYSPQIGVWLQQLLGGTGNPKLYILSVFGLFWILFEVFAMVTNSVFYGLVNDTVPRVLIGRFYALFRMASLGAGVYFNYSLIGYAESHAKEVFLVIAAFYLVGFSLMCRFVKEGTYPPPPPVVQNDTFFAKIGRYFRECGHHRFYRLTFVTLSLASLAPVAVNLFSLYAAKSYGIETDKYGKYLALSYICSFVISFPLGWLADRYHPMRVASTCMAIYALTMVAGFFWVHDASTFAVFFIAHTVLSGCYGTASMGLYPMVFPQAQFGQFFSAYSLLFNFLVFGASPVLGYVLDLSGNWYLLVFAISGGVGVATVVLWVFWYRQFQAGGGVKGFVPPAPLEARE
;
A
#
# COMPACT_ATOMS: atom_id res chain seq x y z
N MET A 1 3.02 -21.55 58.59
CA MET A 1 3.29 -22.33 57.36
C MET A 1 3.51 -21.33 56.23
N SER A 2 4.76 -21.22 55.84
CA SER A 2 5.26 -20.19 54.95
C SER A 2 4.92 -20.50 53.48
N ALA A 3 4.41 -19.51 52.76
CA ALA A 3 4.19 -19.59 51.34
C ALA A 3 5.55 -19.58 50.57
N PRO A 4 5.69 -20.29 49.45
CA PRO A 4 6.91 -20.27 48.64
C PRO A 4 6.99 -19.00 47.78
N THR A 5 8.10 -18.29 47.95
CA THR A 5 8.51 -17.16 47.11
C THR A 5 8.89 -17.65 45.72
N LEU A 6 8.28 -17.08 44.68
CA LEU A 6 8.66 -17.23 43.29
C LEU A 6 10.02 -16.53 43.05
N PRO A 7 10.91 -17.08 42.19
CA PRO A 7 12.16 -16.44 41.86
C PRO A 7 11.94 -15.19 40.98
N GLN A 8 12.48 -14.08 41.43
CA GLN A 8 12.61 -12.87 40.60
C GLN A 8 13.55 -13.17 39.44
N GLU A 9 13.06 -13.06 38.21
CA GLU A 9 13.92 -12.96 37.03
C GLU A 9 14.72 -11.65 37.13
N THR A 10 15.98 -11.78 37.42
CA THR A 10 16.94 -10.68 37.33
C THR A 10 17.11 -10.30 35.86
N GLU A 11 16.57 -9.17 35.50
CA GLU A 11 16.82 -8.46 34.26
C GLU A 11 18.32 -8.10 34.21
N THR A 12 19.13 -8.95 33.55
CA THR A 12 20.55 -8.65 33.32
C THR A 12 20.64 -7.50 32.33
N ALA A 13 20.95 -6.31 32.87
CA ALA A 13 21.38 -5.18 32.08
C ALA A 13 22.55 -5.61 31.14
N PRO A 14 22.58 -5.11 29.89
CA PRO A 14 23.67 -5.47 28.98
C PRO A 14 24.98 -4.93 29.55
N ALA A 15 25.93 -5.84 29.71
CA ALA A 15 27.28 -5.55 30.19
C ALA A 15 27.90 -4.39 29.38
N VAL A 16 28.27 -3.33 30.09
CA VAL A 16 29.11 -2.25 29.59
C VAL A 16 30.45 -2.87 29.24
N ALA A 17 30.75 -3.02 27.94
CA ALA A 17 32.04 -3.48 27.47
C ALA A 17 33.11 -2.46 27.88
N SER A 18 34.04 -2.89 28.70
CA SER A 18 35.24 -2.15 29.08
C SER A 18 36.03 -1.76 27.83
N ALA A 19 36.26 -0.48 27.65
CA ALA A 19 37.06 0.08 26.58
C ALA A 19 38.53 -0.33 26.76
N VAL A 20 39.05 -1.08 25.79
CA VAL A 20 40.49 -1.26 25.60
C VAL A 20 40.98 -0.06 24.77
N PRO A 21 41.96 0.75 25.24
CA PRO A 21 42.43 1.89 24.45
C PRO A 21 43.52 1.40 23.48
N GLY A 22 43.30 1.58 22.19
CA GLY A 22 44.33 1.37 21.19
C GLY A 22 43.86 0.78 19.87
N GLY A 23 43.29 1.60 19.01
CA GLY A 23 42.91 1.28 17.64
C GLY A 23 41.71 2.09 17.22
N SER A 24 41.75 2.77 16.08
CA SER A 24 40.55 3.44 15.52
C SER A 24 39.45 2.39 15.28
N SER A 25 38.55 2.19 16.24
CA SER A 25 37.47 1.22 16.12
C SER A 25 36.55 1.71 15.03
N ALA A 26 36.62 1.09 13.85
CA ALA A 26 35.71 1.31 12.77
C ALA A 26 34.27 1.15 13.33
N LYS A 27 33.46 2.20 13.20
CA LYS A 27 32.08 2.20 13.70
C LYS A 27 31.33 1.02 13.11
N THR A 28 30.91 0.08 13.95
CA THR A 28 30.18 -1.13 13.56
C THR A 28 28.69 -0.97 13.90
N TRP A 29 27.83 -1.53 13.06
CA TRP A 29 26.39 -1.52 13.20
C TRP A 29 25.88 -2.95 13.29
N SER A 30 24.96 -3.25 14.21
CA SER A 30 24.44 -4.61 14.39
C SER A 30 22.92 -4.66 14.30
N VAL A 31 22.40 -5.74 13.69
CA VAL A 31 20.97 -6.11 13.65
C VAL A 31 20.88 -7.62 13.80
N GLY A 32 20.31 -8.10 14.90
CA GLY A 32 20.29 -9.53 15.19
C GLY A 32 21.71 -10.12 15.14
N THR A 33 21.93 -11.08 14.26
CA THR A 33 23.23 -11.73 14.04
C THR A 33 24.09 -11.04 12.97
N LEU A 34 23.58 -10.01 12.32
CA LEU A 34 24.30 -9.27 11.27
C LEU A 34 25.12 -8.13 11.89
N THR A 35 26.38 -8.03 11.45
CA THR A 35 27.26 -6.91 11.79
C THR A 35 27.77 -6.25 10.52
N TYR A 36 27.68 -4.93 10.44
CA TYR A 36 28.10 -4.16 9.29
C TYR A 36 29.24 -3.20 9.67
N THR A 37 30.23 -3.14 8.83
CA THR A 37 31.12 -1.97 8.75
C THR A 37 30.38 -0.81 8.09
N THR A 38 30.89 0.41 8.20
CA THR A 38 30.27 1.58 7.54
C THR A 38 30.14 1.36 6.02
N GLY A 39 31.16 0.79 5.35
CA GLY A 39 31.10 0.44 3.93
C GLY A 39 30.05 -0.63 3.61
N GLY A 40 29.97 -1.68 4.44
CA GLY A 40 28.96 -2.74 4.30
C GLY A 40 27.53 -2.21 4.48
N LEU A 41 27.34 -1.26 5.40
CA LEU A 41 26.04 -0.60 5.60
C LEU A 41 25.66 0.27 4.40
N ILE A 42 26.59 1.04 3.84
CA ILE A 42 26.33 1.85 2.63
C ILE A 42 25.94 0.93 1.46
N LEU A 43 26.68 -0.18 1.26
CA LEU A 43 26.33 -1.14 0.23
C LEU A 43 24.95 -1.74 0.43
N LEU A 44 24.57 -2.12 1.66
CA LEU A 44 23.23 -2.59 1.99
C LEU A 44 22.16 -1.54 1.63
N VAL A 45 22.38 -0.28 2.01
CA VAL A 45 21.46 0.84 1.72
C VAL A 45 21.30 1.00 0.22
N VAL A 46 22.39 1.00 -0.56
CA VAL A 46 22.34 1.13 -2.03
C VAL A 46 21.60 -0.03 -2.67
N LEU A 47 21.87 -1.27 -2.24
CA LEU A 47 21.19 -2.46 -2.79
C LEU A 47 19.70 -2.45 -2.49
N LEU A 48 19.31 -2.13 -1.25
CA LEU A 48 17.90 -2.06 -0.86
C LEU A 48 17.18 -0.91 -1.56
N LEU A 49 17.82 0.27 -1.73
CA LEU A 49 17.23 1.39 -2.48
C LEU A 49 17.11 1.08 -3.97
N ALA A 50 18.08 0.40 -4.58
CA ALA A 50 17.99 -0.04 -5.96
C ALA A 50 16.84 -1.05 -6.16
N GLY A 51 16.68 -2.00 -5.23
CA GLY A 51 15.57 -2.93 -5.22
C GLY A 51 14.23 -2.23 -5.02
N ASP A 52 14.15 -1.29 -4.07
CA ASP A 52 12.94 -0.50 -3.82
C ASP A 52 12.58 0.37 -5.03
N PHE A 53 13.55 0.98 -5.69
CA PHE A 53 13.31 1.76 -6.90
C PHE A 53 12.74 0.88 -8.03
N ALA A 54 13.30 -0.32 -8.24
CA ALA A 54 12.78 -1.27 -9.22
C ALA A 54 11.36 -1.75 -8.87
N TRP A 55 11.11 -2.03 -7.59
CA TRP A 55 9.80 -2.40 -7.07
C TRP A 55 8.79 -1.25 -7.21
N SER A 56 9.18 -0.03 -6.84
CA SER A 56 8.36 1.17 -6.95
C SER A 56 8.07 1.55 -8.40
N MET A 57 9.04 1.38 -9.31
CA MET A 57 8.83 1.60 -10.74
C MET A 57 7.74 0.66 -11.28
N ARG A 58 7.79 -0.63 -10.95
CA ARG A 58 6.74 -1.58 -11.29
C ARG A 58 5.38 -1.16 -10.71
N GLU A 59 5.32 -0.85 -9.42
CA GLU A 59 4.08 -0.51 -8.73
C GLU A 59 3.43 0.75 -9.29
N ARG A 60 4.23 1.79 -9.57
CA ARG A 60 3.76 3.09 -10.07
C ARG A 60 3.42 3.12 -11.55
N SER A 61 3.89 2.13 -12.32
CA SER A 61 3.71 2.11 -13.77
C SER A 61 2.66 1.11 -14.25
N VAL A 62 2.64 -0.09 -13.69
CA VAL A 62 1.80 -1.18 -14.22
C VAL A 62 0.32 -0.88 -14.06
N PHE A 63 -0.10 -0.30 -12.93
CA PHE A 63 -1.48 0.07 -12.70
C PHE A 63 -2.00 1.13 -13.70
N PRO A 64 -1.36 2.30 -13.90
CA PRO A 64 -1.79 3.25 -14.92
C PRO A 64 -1.73 2.70 -16.36
N LEU A 65 -0.71 1.92 -16.70
CA LEU A 65 -0.63 1.26 -18.01
C LEU A 65 -1.82 0.34 -18.25
N PHE A 66 -2.19 -0.45 -17.24
CA PHE A 66 -3.33 -1.35 -17.33
C PHE A 66 -4.65 -0.57 -17.46
N GLN A 67 -4.82 0.54 -16.74
CA GLN A 67 -5.98 1.44 -16.91
C GLN A 67 -6.09 1.96 -18.36
N VAL A 68 -4.98 2.42 -18.95
CA VAL A 68 -4.94 2.90 -20.34
C VAL A 68 -5.41 1.80 -21.29
N LEU A 69 -4.93 0.57 -21.09
CA LEU A 69 -5.27 -0.56 -21.97
C LEU A 69 -6.73 -1.01 -21.81
N LEU A 70 -7.25 -1.07 -20.59
CA LEU A 70 -8.68 -1.36 -20.37
C LEU A 70 -9.56 -0.36 -21.14
N ARG A 71 -9.22 0.93 -21.08
CA ARG A 71 -9.95 1.95 -21.82
C ARG A 71 -9.78 1.82 -23.33
N LYS A 72 -8.57 1.51 -23.81
CA LYS A 72 -8.27 1.29 -25.24
C LYS A 72 -9.11 0.17 -25.83
N TYR A 73 -9.33 -0.92 -25.07
CA TYR A 73 -10.12 -2.08 -25.51
C TYR A 73 -11.58 -2.01 -25.08
N GLU A 74 -12.06 -0.80 -24.67
CA GLU A 74 -13.47 -0.53 -24.33
C GLU A 74 -14.03 -1.47 -23.24
N ALA A 75 -13.22 -1.77 -22.23
CA ALA A 75 -13.68 -2.46 -21.04
C ALA A 75 -14.79 -1.63 -20.37
N SER A 76 -15.87 -2.29 -19.91
CA SER A 76 -16.89 -1.62 -19.10
C SER A 76 -16.29 -1.07 -17.79
N ASP A 77 -16.90 -0.06 -17.22
CA ASP A 77 -16.46 0.49 -15.94
C ASP A 77 -16.60 -0.53 -14.81
N LEU A 78 -17.63 -1.41 -14.89
CA LEU A 78 -17.78 -2.55 -14.00
C LEU A 78 -16.57 -3.50 -14.08
N LEU A 79 -16.17 -3.91 -15.28
CA LEU A 79 -15.00 -4.80 -15.45
C LEU A 79 -13.72 -4.12 -14.97
N SER A 80 -13.54 -2.85 -15.30
CA SER A 80 -12.39 -2.06 -14.86
C SER A 80 -12.31 -1.97 -13.34
N SER A 81 -13.42 -1.70 -12.67
CA SER A 81 -13.47 -1.62 -11.21
C SER A 81 -13.27 -2.97 -10.51
N LEU A 82 -13.75 -4.06 -11.11
CA LEU A 82 -13.47 -5.42 -10.63
C LEU A 82 -11.98 -5.75 -10.69
N LEU A 83 -11.36 -5.50 -11.84
CA LEU A 83 -9.95 -5.82 -12.06
C LEU A 83 -9.02 -4.91 -11.24
N LEU A 84 -9.29 -3.61 -11.19
CA LEU A 84 -8.41 -2.62 -10.55
C LEU A 84 -8.67 -2.44 -9.04
N GLY A 85 -9.87 -2.72 -8.57
CA GLY A 85 -10.27 -2.51 -7.17
C GLY A 85 -10.55 -3.81 -6.42
N SER A 86 -11.58 -4.56 -6.86
CA SER A 86 -12.06 -5.72 -6.10
C SER A 86 -11.06 -6.87 -6.05
N ILE A 87 -10.46 -7.24 -7.17
CA ILE A 87 -9.51 -8.37 -7.22
C ILE A 87 -8.28 -8.11 -6.35
N PRO A 88 -7.56 -6.98 -6.47
CA PRO A 88 -6.43 -6.69 -5.57
C PRO A 88 -6.83 -6.66 -4.10
N ALA A 89 -7.99 -6.09 -3.76
CA ALA A 89 -8.49 -6.05 -2.39
C ALA A 89 -8.77 -7.47 -1.83
N CYS A 90 -9.42 -8.33 -2.62
CA CYS A 90 -9.68 -9.72 -2.28
C CYS A 90 -8.37 -10.50 -2.07
N LEU A 91 -7.43 -10.37 -3.00
CA LEU A 91 -6.13 -11.02 -2.92
C LEU A 91 -5.31 -10.55 -1.71
N THR A 92 -5.41 -9.27 -1.34
CA THR A 92 -4.77 -8.74 -0.13
C THR A 92 -5.30 -9.44 1.12
N VAL A 93 -6.62 -9.60 1.23
CA VAL A 93 -7.25 -10.29 2.37
C VAL A 93 -6.83 -11.75 2.45
N LEU A 94 -6.73 -12.44 1.32
CA LEU A 94 -6.45 -13.89 1.26
C LEU A 94 -4.95 -14.22 1.36
N ILE A 95 -4.12 -13.52 0.60
CA ILE A 95 -2.71 -13.88 0.40
C ILE A 95 -1.82 -13.32 1.49
N TRP A 96 -2.00 -12.06 1.87
CA TRP A 96 -1.09 -11.36 2.76
C TRP A 96 -0.90 -12.07 4.12
N PRO A 97 -1.96 -12.44 4.88
CA PRO A 97 -1.79 -13.14 6.15
C PRO A 97 -1.10 -14.50 6.00
N VAL A 98 -1.46 -15.25 4.95
CA VAL A 98 -0.90 -16.58 4.69
C VAL A 98 0.59 -16.50 4.40
N VAL A 99 0.99 -15.62 3.49
CA VAL A 99 2.38 -15.47 3.07
C VAL A 99 3.23 -14.89 4.20
N SER A 100 2.72 -13.94 4.97
CA SER A 100 3.42 -13.38 6.12
C SER A 100 3.77 -14.46 7.14
N VAL A 101 2.79 -15.27 7.56
CA VAL A 101 3.00 -16.38 8.50
C VAL A 101 3.93 -17.44 7.91
N TRP A 102 3.78 -17.77 6.65
CA TRP A 102 4.61 -18.76 5.97
C TRP A 102 6.07 -18.28 5.88
N SER A 103 6.29 -17.04 5.49
CA SER A 103 7.61 -16.41 5.46
C SER A 103 8.26 -16.40 6.85
N ASP A 104 7.53 -16.07 7.92
CA ASP A 104 8.05 -16.05 9.28
C ASP A 104 8.50 -17.43 9.78
N ARG A 105 7.90 -18.50 9.27
CA ARG A 105 8.23 -19.89 9.65
C ARG A 105 9.28 -20.53 8.77
N THR A 106 9.53 -19.99 7.60
CA THR A 106 10.50 -20.58 6.66
C THR A 106 11.92 -20.36 7.16
N ARG A 107 12.74 -21.43 7.08
CA ARG A 107 14.17 -21.43 7.33
C ARG A 107 14.85 -22.02 6.13
N SER A 108 15.50 -21.18 5.34
CA SER A 108 16.24 -21.61 4.16
C SER A 108 17.69 -21.14 4.20
N ARG A 109 18.54 -21.70 3.36
CA ARG A 109 19.92 -21.24 3.19
C ARG A 109 20.06 -19.80 2.70
N TRP A 110 18.97 -19.21 2.16
CA TRP A 110 18.95 -17.84 1.69
C TRP A 110 18.32 -16.87 2.71
N GLY A 111 17.85 -17.38 3.84
CA GLY A 111 17.11 -16.64 4.86
C GLY A 111 15.62 -17.03 4.88
N ARG A 112 14.80 -16.23 5.57
CA ARG A 112 13.36 -16.46 5.69
C ARG A 112 12.54 -15.64 4.71
N ARG A 113 13.01 -14.45 4.31
CA ARG A 113 12.30 -13.49 3.44
C ARG A 113 12.70 -13.60 1.99
N ILE A 114 14.01 -13.76 1.71
CA ILE A 114 14.55 -13.76 0.34
C ILE A 114 13.89 -14.78 -0.58
N PRO A 115 13.57 -16.02 -0.18
CA PRO A 115 12.87 -16.95 -1.07
C PRO A 115 11.52 -16.45 -1.57
N PHE A 116 10.75 -15.76 -0.69
CA PHE A 116 9.43 -15.20 -1.02
C PHE A 116 9.51 -13.89 -1.84
N LEU A 117 10.69 -13.32 -1.97
CA LEU A 117 10.96 -12.19 -2.85
C LEU A 117 11.54 -12.67 -4.18
N PHE A 118 12.53 -13.55 -4.14
CA PHE A 118 13.26 -14.00 -5.33
C PHE A 118 12.44 -14.91 -6.25
N LEU A 119 11.72 -15.92 -5.68
CA LEU A 119 10.94 -16.87 -6.49
C LEU A 119 9.77 -16.24 -7.24
N PRO A 120 8.96 -15.33 -6.64
CA PRO A 120 7.87 -14.67 -7.36
C PRO A 120 8.36 -13.62 -8.38
N THR A 121 9.56 -13.07 -8.23
CA THR A 121 10.08 -12.00 -9.12
C THR A 121 10.01 -12.37 -10.60
N PRO A 122 10.53 -13.52 -11.08
CA PRO A 122 10.39 -13.90 -12.48
C PRO A 122 8.94 -14.17 -12.90
N LEU A 123 8.06 -14.60 -11.97
CA LEU A 123 6.65 -14.80 -12.24
C LEU A 123 5.90 -13.48 -12.42
N VAL A 124 6.21 -12.47 -11.60
CA VAL A 124 5.71 -11.09 -11.77
C VAL A 124 6.16 -10.54 -13.12
N ALA A 125 7.46 -10.65 -13.44
CA ALA A 125 7.99 -10.18 -14.71
C ALA A 125 7.35 -10.94 -15.89
N GLY A 126 7.17 -12.26 -15.78
CA GLY A 126 6.49 -13.09 -16.77
C GLY A 126 5.03 -12.69 -16.98
N ALA A 127 4.29 -12.39 -15.91
CA ALA A 127 2.94 -11.87 -16.01
C ALA A 127 2.89 -10.49 -16.71
N MET A 128 3.87 -9.62 -16.45
CA MET A 128 3.99 -8.33 -17.19
C MET A 128 4.30 -8.54 -18.68
N VAL A 129 5.14 -9.54 -19.01
CA VAL A 129 5.35 -9.95 -20.41
C VAL A 129 4.04 -10.48 -21.01
N GLY A 130 3.28 -11.27 -20.27
CA GLY A 130 1.94 -11.72 -20.66
C GLY A 130 0.98 -10.54 -20.93
N LEU A 131 0.97 -9.53 -20.08
CA LEU A 131 0.21 -8.28 -20.30
C LEU A 131 0.66 -7.58 -21.59
N ALA A 132 1.97 -7.50 -21.85
CA ALA A 132 2.53 -6.89 -23.06
C ALA A 132 2.07 -7.58 -24.35
N TYR A 133 1.93 -8.90 -24.32
CA TYR A 133 1.52 -9.72 -25.48
C TYR A 133 0.02 -10.09 -25.47
N SER A 134 -0.75 -9.64 -24.50
CA SER A 134 -2.19 -9.99 -24.41
C SER A 134 -2.99 -9.65 -25.65
N PRO A 135 -2.75 -8.54 -26.38
CA PRO A 135 -3.47 -8.29 -27.63
C PRO A 135 -3.23 -9.36 -28.69
N GLN A 136 -1.98 -9.79 -28.86
CA GLN A 136 -1.61 -10.82 -29.84
C GLN A 136 -2.15 -12.19 -29.43
N ILE A 137 -2.02 -12.54 -28.15
CA ILE A 137 -2.53 -13.78 -27.58
C ILE A 137 -4.06 -13.84 -27.68
N GLY A 138 -4.77 -12.72 -27.44
CA GLY A 138 -6.23 -12.65 -27.53
C GLY A 138 -6.73 -12.87 -28.94
N VAL A 139 -6.07 -12.25 -29.96
CA VAL A 139 -6.40 -12.48 -31.37
C VAL A 139 -6.09 -13.93 -31.80
N TRP A 140 -4.95 -14.46 -31.38
CA TRP A 140 -4.60 -15.87 -31.63
C TRP A 140 -5.61 -16.83 -31.01
N LEU A 141 -6.04 -16.57 -29.77
CA LEU A 141 -7.05 -17.38 -29.08
C LEU A 141 -8.40 -17.34 -29.79
N GLN A 142 -8.84 -16.18 -30.29
CA GLN A 142 -10.04 -16.04 -31.11
C GLN A 142 -9.96 -16.93 -32.38
N GLN A 143 -8.85 -16.88 -33.11
CA GLN A 143 -8.64 -17.70 -34.30
C GLN A 143 -8.66 -19.20 -33.99
N LEU A 144 -8.03 -19.61 -32.90
CA LEU A 144 -8.00 -20.99 -32.42
C LEU A 144 -9.41 -21.53 -32.08
N LEU A 145 -10.28 -20.68 -31.55
CA LEU A 145 -11.67 -21.01 -31.18
C LEU A 145 -12.66 -20.83 -32.32
N GLY A 146 -12.21 -20.81 -33.57
CA GLY A 146 -13.06 -20.77 -34.77
C GLY A 146 -13.32 -19.36 -35.31
N GLY A 147 -12.62 -18.35 -34.88
CA GLY A 147 -12.69 -16.99 -35.42
C GLY A 147 -13.98 -16.21 -35.17
N THR A 148 -14.90 -16.78 -34.36
CA THR A 148 -16.19 -16.17 -34.05
C THR A 148 -16.12 -15.28 -32.83
N GLY A 149 -16.99 -14.25 -32.74
CA GLY A 149 -17.08 -13.35 -31.60
C GLY A 149 -16.22 -12.08 -31.71
N ASN A 150 -16.40 -11.18 -30.73
CA ASN A 150 -15.70 -9.89 -30.71
C ASN A 150 -14.24 -10.09 -30.24
N PRO A 151 -13.23 -9.73 -31.04
CA PRO A 151 -11.81 -9.85 -30.68
C PRO A 151 -11.47 -9.16 -29.35
N LYS A 152 -12.13 -8.04 -29.03
CA LYS A 152 -11.89 -7.29 -27.80
C LYS A 152 -12.18 -8.12 -26.54
N LEU A 153 -13.19 -8.99 -26.57
CA LEU A 153 -13.50 -9.85 -25.42
C LEU A 153 -12.38 -10.86 -25.14
N TYR A 154 -11.82 -11.45 -26.18
CA TYR A 154 -10.68 -12.37 -26.03
C TYR A 154 -9.45 -11.64 -25.49
N ILE A 155 -9.16 -10.44 -26.00
CA ILE A 155 -8.06 -9.61 -25.51
C ILE A 155 -8.28 -9.26 -24.04
N LEU A 156 -9.47 -8.79 -23.63
CA LEU A 156 -9.80 -8.45 -22.26
C LEU A 156 -9.73 -9.66 -21.32
N SER A 157 -10.12 -10.84 -21.79
CA SER A 157 -10.01 -12.09 -21.00
C SER A 157 -8.55 -12.45 -20.73
N VAL A 158 -7.69 -12.34 -21.75
CA VAL A 158 -6.24 -12.58 -21.61
C VAL A 158 -5.60 -11.53 -20.71
N PHE A 159 -5.97 -10.25 -20.86
CA PHE A 159 -5.54 -9.18 -19.96
C PHE A 159 -5.94 -9.46 -18.51
N GLY A 160 -7.20 -9.82 -18.27
CA GLY A 160 -7.69 -10.17 -16.94
C GLY A 160 -6.91 -11.31 -16.31
N LEU A 161 -6.63 -12.39 -17.09
CA LEU A 161 -5.84 -13.52 -16.63
C LEU A 161 -4.43 -13.10 -16.19
N PHE A 162 -3.67 -12.41 -17.06
CA PHE A 162 -2.32 -11.99 -16.72
C PHE A 162 -2.28 -10.91 -15.64
N TRP A 163 -3.32 -10.06 -15.53
CA TRP A 163 -3.48 -9.13 -14.44
C TRP A 163 -3.65 -9.85 -13.09
N ILE A 164 -4.52 -10.85 -13.02
CA ILE A 164 -4.72 -11.64 -11.80
C ILE A 164 -3.43 -12.36 -11.41
N LEU A 165 -2.73 -12.98 -12.36
CA LEU A 165 -1.44 -13.62 -12.10
C LEU A 165 -0.39 -12.61 -11.59
N PHE A 166 -0.33 -11.42 -12.22
CA PHE A 166 0.53 -10.33 -11.78
C PHE A 166 0.22 -9.94 -10.34
N GLU A 167 -1.04 -9.69 -10.00
CA GLU A 167 -1.46 -9.29 -8.66
C GLU A 167 -1.16 -10.37 -7.61
N VAL A 168 -1.42 -11.64 -7.90
CA VAL A 168 -1.12 -12.77 -6.99
C VAL A 168 0.37 -12.79 -6.65
N PHE A 169 1.25 -12.78 -7.65
CA PHE A 169 2.68 -12.86 -7.41
C PHE A 169 3.25 -11.56 -6.82
N ALA A 170 2.74 -10.39 -7.24
CA ALA A 170 3.10 -9.11 -6.67
C ALA A 170 2.73 -9.01 -5.19
N MET A 171 1.56 -9.55 -4.80
CA MET A 171 1.10 -9.54 -3.42
C MET A 171 2.00 -10.37 -2.50
N VAL A 172 2.54 -11.48 -3.00
CA VAL A 172 3.54 -12.28 -2.26
C VAL A 172 4.79 -11.44 -1.96
N THR A 173 5.33 -10.74 -2.95
CA THR A 173 6.51 -9.88 -2.74
C THR A 173 6.21 -8.69 -1.84
N ASN A 174 5.06 -8.05 -2.00
CA ASN A 174 4.65 -6.89 -1.21
C ASN A 174 4.50 -7.22 0.28
N SER A 175 3.98 -8.41 0.61
CA SER A 175 3.76 -8.84 2.00
C SER A 175 5.04 -9.05 2.79
N VAL A 176 6.17 -9.29 2.11
CA VAL A 176 7.44 -9.73 2.72
C VAL A 176 8.53 -8.67 2.65
N PHE A 177 8.48 -7.76 1.66
CA PHE A 177 9.56 -6.82 1.39
C PHE A 177 9.88 -5.88 2.57
N TYR A 178 8.86 -5.28 3.19
CA TYR A 178 9.07 -4.45 4.38
C TYR A 178 9.60 -5.26 5.58
N GLY A 179 9.26 -6.54 5.66
CA GLY A 179 9.83 -7.45 6.64
C GLY A 179 11.33 -7.63 6.46
N LEU A 180 11.83 -7.78 5.21
CA LEU A 180 13.26 -7.85 4.92
C LEU A 180 13.99 -6.58 5.38
N VAL A 181 13.43 -5.41 5.12
CA VAL A 181 14.00 -4.13 5.55
C VAL A 181 14.13 -4.08 7.08
N ASN A 182 13.08 -4.45 7.81
CA ASN A 182 13.09 -4.45 9.27
C ASN A 182 14.09 -5.48 9.86
N ASP A 183 14.31 -6.58 9.15
CA ASP A 183 15.23 -7.65 9.58
C ASP A 183 16.71 -7.35 9.27
N THR A 184 17.01 -6.40 8.36
CA THR A 184 18.39 -6.14 7.88
C THR A 184 18.90 -4.75 8.21
N VAL A 185 18.03 -3.75 8.41
CA VAL A 185 18.43 -2.36 8.69
C VAL A 185 18.50 -2.08 10.19
N PRO A 186 19.59 -1.48 10.72
CA PRO A 186 19.69 -1.09 12.13
C PRO A 186 18.53 -0.19 12.58
N ARG A 187 17.93 -0.51 13.74
CA ARG A 187 16.76 0.22 14.28
C ARG A 187 16.96 1.73 14.36
N VAL A 188 18.18 2.18 14.69
CA VAL A 188 18.54 3.61 14.77
C VAL A 188 18.42 4.32 13.42
N LEU A 189 18.53 3.61 12.30
CA LEU A 189 18.51 4.17 10.94
C LEU A 189 17.19 3.92 10.20
N ILE A 190 16.31 3.08 10.75
CA ILE A 190 15.13 2.58 10.03
C ILE A 190 14.18 3.70 9.57
N GLY A 191 14.00 4.74 10.40
CA GLY A 191 13.18 5.90 10.03
C GLY A 191 13.76 6.69 8.85
N ARG A 192 15.09 6.90 8.84
CA ARG A 192 15.80 7.55 7.72
C ARG A 192 15.72 6.71 6.46
N PHE A 193 15.77 5.40 6.62
CA PHE A 193 15.70 4.44 5.52
C PHE A 193 14.32 4.47 4.85
N TYR A 194 13.23 4.45 5.64
CA TYR A 194 11.88 4.58 5.10
C TYR A 194 11.62 5.95 4.44
N ALA A 195 12.26 7.02 4.93
CA ALA A 195 12.23 8.32 4.25
C ALA A 195 12.87 8.26 2.86
N LEU A 196 14.05 7.61 2.73
CA LEU A 196 14.69 7.38 1.43
C LEU A 196 13.85 6.50 0.51
N PHE A 197 13.22 5.45 1.01
CA PHE A 197 12.28 4.61 0.25
C PHE A 197 11.12 5.43 -0.30
N ARG A 198 10.51 6.27 0.54
CA ARG A 198 9.44 7.16 0.10
C ARG A 198 9.90 8.11 -1.01
N MET A 199 11.12 8.67 -0.89
CA MET A 199 11.71 9.51 -1.92
C MET A 199 11.92 8.74 -3.23
N ALA A 200 12.49 7.53 -3.16
CA ALA A 200 12.70 6.66 -4.32
C ALA A 200 11.38 6.30 -5.01
N SER A 201 10.36 5.91 -4.23
CA SER A 201 9.03 5.58 -4.73
C SER A 201 8.33 6.76 -5.42
N LEU A 202 8.36 7.95 -4.80
CA LEU A 202 7.78 9.14 -5.42
C LEU A 202 8.57 9.56 -6.67
N GLY A 203 9.90 9.47 -6.63
CA GLY A 203 10.77 9.74 -7.78
C GLY A 203 10.49 8.80 -8.96
N ALA A 204 10.31 7.49 -8.69
CA ALA A 204 9.90 6.53 -9.71
C ALA A 204 8.54 6.89 -10.32
N GLY A 205 7.57 7.28 -9.48
CA GLY A 205 6.25 7.74 -9.92
C GLY A 205 6.32 9.01 -10.77
N VAL A 206 7.11 10.00 -10.37
CA VAL A 206 7.32 11.23 -11.13
C VAL A 206 7.95 10.90 -12.48
N TYR A 207 9.03 10.12 -12.50
CA TYR A 207 9.72 9.75 -13.74
C TYR A 207 8.79 9.01 -14.71
N PHE A 208 8.07 8.00 -14.24
CA PHE A 208 7.14 7.24 -15.07
C PHE A 208 6.03 8.13 -15.63
N ASN A 209 5.34 8.87 -14.77
CA ASN A 209 4.17 9.67 -15.18
C ASN A 209 4.56 10.89 -16.03
N TYR A 210 5.74 11.46 -15.85
CA TYR A 210 6.21 12.57 -16.67
C TYR A 210 6.75 12.12 -18.03
N SER A 211 7.52 11.01 -18.08
CA SER A 211 8.31 10.64 -19.25
C SER A 211 7.77 9.45 -20.03
N LEU A 212 7.06 8.51 -19.39
CA LEU A 212 6.73 7.22 -20.02
C LEU A 212 5.23 6.99 -20.24
N ILE A 213 4.35 7.56 -19.42
CA ILE A 213 2.92 7.28 -19.52
C ILE A 213 2.31 7.74 -20.85
N GLY A 214 2.86 8.79 -21.47
CA GLY A 214 2.43 9.26 -22.80
C GLY A 214 2.59 8.21 -23.90
N TYR A 215 3.53 7.28 -23.75
CA TYR A 215 3.74 6.17 -24.68
C TYR A 215 2.80 4.98 -24.45
N ALA A 216 2.00 5.00 -23.36
CA ALA A 216 1.13 3.88 -22.98
C ALA A 216 0.09 3.51 -24.05
N GLU A 217 -0.37 4.44 -24.88
CA GLU A 217 -1.36 4.17 -25.92
C GLU A 217 -0.76 3.57 -27.19
N SER A 218 0.43 4.03 -27.58
CA SER A 218 1.10 3.63 -28.83
C SER A 218 2.12 2.51 -28.65
N HIS A 219 2.85 2.50 -27.53
CA HIS A 219 3.98 1.61 -27.25
C HIS A 219 3.84 0.87 -25.91
N ALA A 220 2.59 0.52 -25.53
CA ALA A 220 2.32 -0.19 -24.28
C ALA A 220 3.16 -1.47 -24.11
N LYS A 221 3.33 -2.22 -25.20
CA LYS A 221 4.11 -3.46 -25.21
C LYS A 221 5.55 -3.22 -24.78
N GLU A 222 6.21 -2.26 -25.42
CA GLU A 222 7.60 -1.91 -25.17
C GLU A 222 7.78 -1.38 -23.75
N VAL A 223 6.86 -0.54 -23.27
CA VAL A 223 6.89 0.00 -21.91
C VAL A 223 6.75 -1.13 -20.87
N PHE A 224 5.81 -2.06 -21.06
CA PHE A 224 5.69 -3.23 -20.17
C PHE A 224 6.96 -4.08 -20.16
N LEU A 225 7.56 -4.35 -21.33
CA LEU A 225 8.77 -5.16 -21.44
C LEU A 225 9.97 -4.51 -20.75
N VAL A 226 10.15 -3.20 -20.94
CA VAL A 226 11.23 -2.44 -20.27
C VAL A 226 11.07 -2.46 -18.77
N ILE A 227 9.84 -2.24 -18.25
CA ILE A 227 9.58 -2.25 -16.81
C ILE A 227 9.75 -3.66 -16.25
N ALA A 228 9.28 -4.70 -16.97
CA ALA A 228 9.45 -6.09 -16.59
C ALA A 228 10.94 -6.49 -16.47
N ALA A 229 11.75 -6.12 -17.48
CA ALA A 229 13.18 -6.37 -17.46
C ALA A 229 13.88 -5.61 -16.33
N PHE A 230 13.55 -4.32 -16.16
CA PHE A 230 14.09 -3.49 -15.10
C PHE A 230 13.77 -4.05 -13.69
N TYR A 231 12.51 -4.44 -13.47
CA TYR A 231 12.09 -5.06 -12.23
C TYR A 231 12.79 -6.41 -12.00
N LEU A 232 12.80 -7.29 -13.02
CA LEU A 232 13.41 -8.62 -12.93
C LEU A 232 14.90 -8.50 -12.55
N VAL A 233 15.66 -7.65 -13.25
CA VAL A 233 17.09 -7.49 -13.02
C VAL A 233 17.35 -6.79 -11.67
N GLY A 234 16.76 -5.61 -11.45
CA GLY A 234 17.03 -4.79 -10.27
C GLY A 234 16.63 -5.48 -8.97
N PHE A 235 15.44 -6.10 -8.94
CA PHE A 235 14.94 -6.76 -7.75
C PHE A 235 15.66 -8.11 -7.49
N SER A 236 15.99 -8.86 -8.55
CA SER A 236 16.79 -10.10 -8.42
C SER A 236 18.21 -9.83 -7.93
N LEU A 237 18.86 -8.75 -8.39
CA LEU A 237 20.16 -8.33 -7.90
C LEU A 237 20.12 -8.00 -6.41
N MET A 238 19.11 -7.24 -5.98
CA MET A 238 18.91 -6.98 -4.55
C MET A 238 18.77 -8.28 -3.77
N CYS A 239 17.89 -9.19 -4.18
CA CYS A 239 17.69 -10.47 -3.50
C CYS A 239 18.95 -11.35 -3.48
N ARG A 240 19.83 -11.25 -4.48
CA ARG A 240 21.07 -12.03 -4.59
C ARG A 240 22.16 -11.55 -3.65
N PHE A 241 22.25 -10.25 -3.41
CA PHE A 241 23.36 -9.62 -2.67
C PHE A 241 22.99 -9.24 -1.24
N VAL A 242 21.73 -8.98 -0.94
CA VAL A 242 21.27 -8.74 0.45
C VAL A 242 21.29 -10.06 1.21
N LYS A 243 21.94 -10.05 2.37
CA LYS A 243 22.03 -11.23 3.25
C LYS A 243 21.13 -11.02 4.46
N GLU A 244 20.38 -12.05 4.80
CA GLU A 244 19.63 -12.12 6.06
C GLU A 244 20.48 -12.73 7.17
N GLY A 245 20.13 -12.42 8.42
CA GLY A 245 20.71 -13.04 9.60
C GLY A 245 20.22 -14.47 9.82
N THR A 246 20.80 -15.11 10.84
CA THR A 246 20.31 -16.41 11.32
C THR A 246 19.16 -16.22 12.28
N TYR A 247 18.11 -17.03 12.14
CA TYR A 247 16.90 -16.95 12.97
C TYR A 247 16.75 -18.20 13.84
N PRO A 248 16.22 -18.07 15.06
CA PRO A 248 15.89 -19.22 15.89
C PRO A 248 14.84 -20.11 15.21
N PRO A 249 14.68 -21.37 15.64
CA PRO A 249 13.61 -22.25 15.17
C PRO A 249 12.25 -21.57 15.28
N PRO A 250 11.31 -21.83 14.33
CA PRO A 250 9.99 -21.23 14.40
C PRO A 250 9.26 -21.73 15.67
N PRO A 251 8.43 -20.87 16.30
CA PRO A 251 7.64 -21.29 17.44
C PRO A 251 6.68 -22.42 17.06
N PRO A 252 6.37 -23.34 17.99
CA PRO A 252 5.43 -24.44 17.75
C PRO A 252 4.06 -23.90 17.31
N VAL A 253 3.35 -24.69 16.49
CA VAL A 253 2.00 -24.33 16.04
C VAL A 253 1.05 -24.50 17.19
N VAL A 254 0.61 -23.40 17.80
CA VAL A 254 -0.47 -23.42 18.76
C VAL A 254 -1.79 -23.22 18.01
N GLN A 255 -2.62 -24.24 18.03
CA GLN A 255 -4.02 -24.31 17.59
C GLN A 255 -4.37 -24.45 16.10
N ASN A 256 -5.24 -25.43 15.84
CA ASN A 256 -5.87 -25.79 14.55
C ASN A 256 -7.14 -25.00 14.23
N ASP A 257 -7.19 -23.71 14.51
CA ASP A 257 -8.34 -22.90 14.12
C ASP A 257 -8.38 -22.72 12.58
N THR A 258 -9.56 -22.88 12.01
CA THR A 258 -9.79 -22.54 10.61
C THR A 258 -9.56 -21.05 10.35
N PHE A 259 -9.13 -20.71 9.13
CA PHE A 259 -8.85 -19.33 8.73
C PHE A 259 -10.00 -18.36 9.05
N PHE A 260 -11.25 -18.76 8.75
CA PHE A 260 -12.43 -17.94 9.04
C PHE A 260 -12.73 -17.82 10.55
N ALA A 261 -12.45 -18.84 11.34
CA ALA A 261 -12.58 -18.76 12.79
C ALA A 261 -11.58 -17.77 13.40
N LYS A 262 -10.35 -17.76 12.88
CA LYS A 262 -9.32 -16.77 13.28
C LYS A 262 -9.76 -15.34 12.93
N ILE A 263 -10.27 -15.11 11.72
CA ILE A 263 -10.80 -13.80 11.32
C ILE A 263 -11.97 -13.39 12.23
N GLY A 264 -12.92 -14.28 12.48
CA GLY A 264 -14.07 -13.99 13.34
C GLY A 264 -13.66 -13.65 14.78
N ARG A 265 -12.69 -14.38 15.36
CA ARG A 265 -12.09 -14.08 16.66
C ARG A 265 -11.42 -12.72 16.66
N TYR A 266 -10.61 -12.44 15.64
CA TYR A 266 -9.90 -11.19 15.44
C TYR A 266 -10.84 -9.98 15.47
N PHE A 267 -11.92 -10.03 14.69
CA PHE A 267 -12.90 -8.94 14.69
C PHE A 267 -13.65 -8.82 16.02
N ARG A 268 -13.91 -9.94 16.72
CA ARG A 268 -14.55 -9.92 18.04
C ARG A 268 -13.65 -9.28 19.09
N GLU A 269 -12.39 -9.67 19.15
CA GLU A 269 -11.40 -9.15 20.10
C GLU A 269 -11.13 -7.66 19.84
N CYS A 270 -10.84 -7.28 18.57
CA CYS A 270 -10.57 -5.90 18.21
C CYS A 270 -11.80 -5.01 18.26
N GLY A 271 -12.99 -5.52 17.92
CA GLY A 271 -14.25 -4.77 17.83
C GLY A 271 -15.06 -4.70 19.12
N HIS A 272 -14.58 -5.26 20.25
CA HIS A 272 -15.35 -5.29 21.49
C HIS A 272 -15.66 -3.89 22.02
N HIS A 273 -14.67 -3.00 22.06
CA HIS A 273 -14.82 -1.66 22.59
C HIS A 273 -15.39 -0.68 21.55
N ARG A 274 -16.38 0.16 21.95
CA ARG A 274 -17.03 1.14 21.07
C ARG A 274 -16.03 2.09 20.39
N PHE A 275 -14.97 2.49 21.08
CA PHE A 275 -13.91 3.33 20.54
C PHE A 275 -13.26 2.67 19.31
N TYR A 276 -12.88 1.38 19.39
CA TYR A 276 -12.24 0.68 18.27
C TYR A 276 -13.19 0.46 17.09
N ARG A 277 -14.47 0.18 17.31
CA ARG A 277 -15.46 0.10 16.23
C ARG A 277 -15.53 1.40 15.44
N LEU A 278 -15.62 2.54 16.15
CA LEU A 278 -15.59 3.86 15.50
C LEU A 278 -14.26 4.14 14.81
N THR A 279 -13.13 3.78 15.44
CA THR A 279 -11.79 3.92 14.86
C THR A 279 -11.70 3.18 13.52
N PHE A 280 -12.08 1.89 13.51
CA PHE A 280 -12.02 1.07 12.30
C PHE A 280 -12.90 1.62 11.18
N VAL A 281 -14.15 1.94 11.48
CA VAL A 281 -15.08 2.47 10.46
C VAL A 281 -14.59 3.81 9.94
N THR A 282 -14.21 4.75 10.82
CA THR A 282 -13.75 6.09 10.42
C THR A 282 -12.48 6.03 9.57
N LEU A 283 -11.47 5.27 9.99
CA LEU A 283 -10.22 5.14 9.25
C LEU A 283 -10.41 4.41 7.91
N SER A 284 -11.27 3.37 7.88
CA SER A 284 -11.56 2.66 6.64
C SER A 284 -12.32 3.51 5.63
N LEU A 285 -13.31 4.29 6.07
CA LEU A 285 -14.00 5.24 5.19
C LEU A 285 -13.09 6.38 4.73
N ALA A 286 -12.22 6.88 5.61
CA ALA A 286 -11.21 7.87 5.24
C ALA A 286 -10.28 7.37 4.13
N SER A 287 -9.88 6.10 4.19
CA SER A 287 -9.06 5.46 3.17
C SER A 287 -9.86 5.10 1.91
N LEU A 288 -11.17 4.86 2.04
CA LEU A 288 -12.08 4.58 0.92
C LEU A 288 -12.41 5.84 0.11
N ALA A 289 -12.47 7.02 0.74
CA ALA A 289 -12.87 8.26 0.10
C ALA A 289 -12.11 8.57 -1.21
N PRO A 290 -10.78 8.42 -1.32
CA PRO A 290 -10.06 8.69 -2.57
C PRO A 290 -10.18 7.58 -3.63
N VAL A 291 -10.73 6.40 -3.31
CA VAL A 291 -10.69 5.23 -4.19
C VAL A 291 -11.44 5.46 -5.50
N ALA A 292 -12.59 6.13 -5.48
CA ALA A 292 -13.39 6.37 -6.69
C ALA A 292 -12.62 7.22 -7.71
N VAL A 293 -11.99 8.30 -7.29
CA VAL A 293 -11.17 9.13 -8.20
C VAL A 293 -9.90 8.38 -8.62
N ASN A 294 -9.24 7.66 -7.71
CA ASN A 294 -8.04 6.87 -8.06
C ASN A 294 -8.32 5.82 -9.15
N LEU A 295 -9.48 5.16 -9.11
CA LEU A 295 -9.85 4.14 -10.10
C LEU A 295 -10.22 4.73 -11.47
N PHE A 296 -10.86 5.90 -11.50
CA PHE A 296 -11.45 6.43 -12.72
C PHE A 296 -10.95 7.80 -13.17
N SER A 297 -9.94 8.38 -12.50
CA SER A 297 -9.40 9.70 -12.86
C SER A 297 -8.85 9.78 -14.29
N LEU A 298 -8.22 8.72 -14.79
CA LEU A 298 -7.76 8.66 -16.18
C LEU A 298 -8.94 8.68 -17.16
N TYR A 299 -10.01 7.94 -16.86
CA TYR A 299 -11.20 7.87 -17.69
C TYR A 299 -11.95 9.20 -17.68
N ALA A 300 -12.04 9.82 -16.50
CA ALA A 300 -12.57 11.17 -16.35
C ALA A 300 -11.73 12.20 -17.14
N ALA A 301 -10.40 12.15 -17.04
CA ALA A 301 -9.51 13.04 -17.82
C ALA A 301 -9.77 12.91 -19.33
N LYS A 302 -9.91 11.68 -19.83
CA LYS A 302 -10.20 11.44 -21.25
C LYS A 302 -11.57 11.92 -21.68
N SER A 303 -12.59 11.87 -20.82
CA SER A 303 -13.93 12.43 -21.14
C SER A 303 -13.91 13.96 -21.31
N TYR A 304 -12.93 14.64 -20.70
CA TYR A 304 -12.65 16.07 -20.89
C TYR A 304 -11.63 16.36 -21.99
N GLY A 305 -11.26 15.37 -22.82
CA GLY A 305 -10.30 15.54 -23.92
C GLY A 305 -8.84 15.70 -23.48
N ILE A 306 -8.50 15.33 -22.24
CA ILE A 306 -7.12 15.38 -21.75
C ILE A 306 -6.35 14.16 -22.26
N GLU A 307 -5.27 14.40 -22.99
CA GLU A 307 -4.36 13.37 -23.46
C GLU A 307 -3.63 12.68 -22.29
N THR A 308 -3.29 11.40 -22.47
CA THR A 308 -2.60 10.60 -21.45
C THR A 308 -1.28 11.23 -20.99
N ASP A 309 -0.54 11.87 -21.89
CA ASP A 309 0.70 12.59 -21.57
C ASP A 309 0.45 13.78 -20.61
N LYS A 310 -0.56 14.60 -20.89
CA LYS A 310 -0.94 15.72 -20.01
C LYS A 310 -1.44 15.23 -18.65
N TYR A 311 -2.26 14.17 -18.64
CA TYR A 311 -2.70 13.54 -17.39
C TYR A 311 -1.51 13.06 -16.54
N GLY A 312 -0.52 12.43 -17.18
CA GLY A 312 0.70 12.01 -16.49
C GLY A 312 1.49 13.17 -15.88
N LYS A 313 1.61 14.29 -16.61
CA LYS A 313 2.27 15.51 -16.11
C LYS A 313 1.54 16.10 -14.89
N TYR A 314 0.19 16.08 -14.86
CA TYR A 314 -0.58 16.49 -13.69
C TYR A 314 -0.35 15.57 -12.50
N LEU A 315 -0.28 14.25 -12.73
CA LEU A 315 0.00 13.27 -11.69
C LEU A 315 1.44 13.41 -11.15
N ALA A 316 2.43 13.61 -12.03
CA ALA A 316 3.81 13.88 -11.64
C ALA A 316 3.93 15.15 -10.79
N LEU A 317 3.28 16.24 -11.22
CA LEU A 317 3.21 17.49 -10.44
C LEU A 317 2.60 17.26 -9.07
N SER A 318 1.52 16.48 -8.99
CA SER A 318 0.85 16.14 -7.73
C SER A 318 1.79 15.38 -6.78
N TYR A 319 2.61 14.47 -7.29
CA TYR A 319 3.60 13.75 -6.48
C TYR A 319 4.70 14.66 -5.95
N ILE A 320 5.18 15.60 -6.77
CA ILE A 320 6.16 16.61 -6.34
C ILE A 320 5.55 17.50 -5.24
N CYS A 321 4.35 18.01 -5.45
CA CYS A 321 3.65 18.82 -4.44
C CYS A 321 3.43 18.03 -3.14
N SER A 322 2.97 16.76 -3.22
CA SER A 322 2.77 15.90 -2.06
C SER A 322 4.08 15.65 -1.31
N PHE A 323 5.19 15.49 -2.03
CA PHE A 323 6.50 15.33 -1.43
C PHE A 323 6.92 16.57 -0.64
N VAL A 324 6.83 17.76 -1.26
CA VAL A 324 7.21 19.02 -0.61
C VAL A 324 6.34 19.29 0.63
N ILE A 325 5.02 19.09 0.52
CA ILE A 325 4.06 19.35 1.61
C ILE A 325 4.21 18.33 2.75
N SER A 326 4.71 17.11 2.50
CA SER A 326 4.81 16.08 3.54
C SER A 326 5.74 16.46 4.70
N PHE A 327 6.78 17.27 4.47
CA PHE A 327 7.70 17.74 5.53
C PHE A 327 7.02 18.72 6.52
N PRO A 328 6.45 19.87 6.06
CA PRO A 328 5.75 20.76 6.97
C PRO A 328 4.52 20.11 7.61
N LEU A 329 3.87 19.18 6.90
CA LEU A 329 2.70 18.47 7.42
C LEU A 329 3.08 17.51 8.57
N GLY A 330 4.22 16.81 8.47
CA GLY A 330 4.75 16.00 9.56
C GLY A 330 5.03 16.84 10.80
N TRP A 331 5.73 17.97 10.63
CA TRP A 331 5.98 18.93 11.73
C TRP A 331 4.67 19.47 12.35
N LEU A 332 3.66 19.74 11.49
CA LEU A 332 2.36 20.21 11.94
C LEU A 332 1.63 19.12 12.76
N ALA A 333 1.73 17.86 12.33
CA ALA A 333 1.15 16.72 13.05
C ALA A 333 1.79 16.52 14.42
N ASP A 334 3.12 16.66 14.53
CA ASP A 334 3.84 16.58 15.79
C ASP A 334 3.45 17.73 16.74
N ARG A 335 3.28 18.95 16.21
CA ARG A 335 2.97 20.14 17.02
C ARG A 335 1.51 20.20 17.47
N TYR A 336 0.55 19.89 16.60
CA TYR A 336 -0.90 20.07 16.85
C TYR A 336 -1.65 18.77 17.10
N HIS A 337 -0.97 17.64 17.08
CA HIS A 337 -1.49 16.28 17.23
C HIS A 337 -2.04 15.66 15.93
N PRO A 338 -1.62 14.43 15.57
CA PRO A 338 -2.01 13.75 14.33
C PRO A 338 -3.52 13.65 14.12
N MET A 339 -4.29 13.45 15.21
CA MET A 339 -5.76 13.35 15.17
C MET A 339 -6.43 14.60 14.60
N ARG A 340 -5.91 15.81 14.96
CA ARG A 340 -6.44 17.09 14.48
C ARG A 340 -6.01 17.36 13.03
N VAL A 341 -4.74 17.12 12.74
CA VAL A 341 -4.18 17.39 11.40
C VAL A 341 -4.81 16.47 10.36
N ALA A 342 -4.94 15.16 10.66
CA ALA A 342 -5.58 14.21 9.75
C ALA A 342 -7.07 14.54 9.52
N SER A 343 -7.82 14.94 10.58
CA SER A 343 -9.21 15.35 10.42
C SER A 343 -9.37 16.60 9.57
N THR A 344 -8.48 17.59 9.74
CA THR A 344 -8.47 18.81 8.93
C THR A 344 -8.16 18.51 7.46
N CYS A 345 -7.15 17.66 7.19
CA CYS A 345 -6.85 17.22 5.84
C CYS A 345 -8.05 16.51 5.19
N MET A 346 -8.73 15.63 5.94
CA MET A 346 -9.93 14.94 5.45
C MET A 346 -11.11 15.89 5.20
N ALA A 347 -11.30 16.88 6.08
CA ALA A 347 -12.37 17.88 5.89
C ALA A 347 -12.12 18.75 4.64
N ILE A 348 -10.88 19.22 4.45
CA ILE A 348 -10.49 19.97 3.24
C ILE A 348 -10.65 19.09 2.00
N TYR A 349 -10.24 17.81 2.06
CA TYR A 349 -10.43 16.84 0.99
C TYR A 349 -11.91 16.69 0.63
N ALA A 350 -12.77 16.44 1.61
CA ALA A 350 -14.22 16.26 1.39
C ALA A 350 -14.84 17.49 0.74
N LEU A 351 -14.54 18.69 1.25
CA LEU A 351 -15.02 19.96 0.68
C LEU A 351 -14.52 20.14 -0.75
N THR A 352 -13.25 19.85 -1.03
CA THR A 352 -12.69 19.95 -2.38
C THR A 352 -13.37 18.98 -3.34
N MET A 353 -13.67 17.76 -2.93
CA MET A 353 -14.35 16.79 -3.78
C MET A 353 -15.81 17.19 -4.05
N VAL A 354 -16.53 17.67 -3.04
CA VAL A 354 -17.87 18.21 -3.21
C VAL A 354 -17.85 19.41 -4.16
N ALA A 355 -16.90 20.34 -3.96
CA ALA A 355 -16.73 21.49 -4.86
C ALA A 355 -16.40 21.03 -6.29
N GLY A 356 -15.55 20.01 -6.46
CA GLY A 356 -15.21 19.43 -7.75
C GLY A 356 -16.44 18.92 -8.51
N PHE A 357 -17.40 18.30 -7.83
CA PHE A 357 -18.65 17.88 -8.46
C PHE A 357 -19.45 19.04 -9.07
N PHE A 358 -19.44 20.22 -8.45
CA PHE A 358 -20.19 21.37 -8.94
C PHE A 358 -19.40 22.25 -9.93
N TRP A 359 -18.07 22.27 -9.86
CA TRP A 359 -17.26 23.22 -10.61
C TRP A 359 -16.42 22.61 -11.73
N VAL A 360 -16.33 21.28 -11.83
CA VAL A 360 -15.62 20.65 -12.94
C VAL A 360 -16.53 20.56 -14.16
N HIS A 361 -16.22 21.35 -15.19
CA HIS A 361 -16.95 21.37 -16.47
C HIS A 361 -16.04 21.41 -17.69
N ASP A 362 -14.74 21.58 -17.51
CA ASP A 362 -13.74 21.57 -18.56
C ASP A 362 -12.41 20.92 -18.15
N ALA A 363 -11.50 20.79 -19.10
CA ALA A 363 -10.18 20.18 -18.87
C ALA A 363 -9.33 20.92 -17.83
N SER A 364 -9.47 22.25 -17.75
CA SER A 364 -8.68 23.09 -16.83
C SER A 364 -9.15 22.93 -15.40
N THR A 365 -10.48 23.02 -15.17
CA THR A 365 -11.07 22.80 -13.87
C THR A 365 -10.88 21.37 -13.39
N PHE A 366 -11.02 20.38 -14.29
CA PHE A 366 -10.70 18.99 -13.96
C PHE A 366 -9.24 18.85 -13.47
N ALA A 367 -8.27 19.43 -14.17
CA ALA A 367 -6.86 19.35 -13.79
C ALA A 367 -6.60 19.91 -12.38
N VAL A 368 -7.22 21.05 -12.04
CA VAL A 368 -7.09 21.67 -10.71
C VAL A 368 -7.63 20.73 -9.62
N PHE A 369 -8.85 20.23 -9.80
CA PHE A 369 -9.47 19.35 -8.80
C PHE A 369 -8.79 17.99 -8.72
N PHE A 370 -8.27 17.45 -9.82
CA PHE A 370 -7.50 16.21 -9.84
C PHE A 370 -6.15 16.36 -9.10
N ILE A 371 -5.41 17.45 -9.35
CA ILE A 371 -4.17 17.74 -8.62
C ILE A 371 -4.48 17.91 -7.12
N ALA A 372 -5.51 18.68 -6.78
CA ALA A 372 -5.94 18.88 -5.39
C ALA A 372 -6.33 17.55 -4.73
N HIS A 373 -7.08 16.68 -5.42
CA HIS A 373 -7.41 15.33 -4.96
C HIS A 373 -6.14 14.54 -4.57
N THR A 374 -5.17 14.44 -5.50
CA THR A 374 -3.97 13.63 -5.30
C THR A 374 -3.10 14.19 -4.17
N VAL A 375 -2.96 15.51 -4.09
CA VAL A 375 -2.19 16.17 -3.03
C VAL A 375 -2.87 16.01 -1.68
N LEU A 376 -4.16 16.28 -1.56
CA LEU A 376 -4.88 16.21 -0.29
C LEU A 376 -5.03 14.78 0.24
N SER A 377 -5.24 13.80 -0.65
CA SER A 377 -5.22 12.37 -0.25
C SER A 377 -3.83 11.95 0.25
N GLY A 378 -2.76 12.45 -0.37
CA GLY A 378 -1.38 12.28 0.10
C GLY A 378 -1.11 12.94 1.45
N CYS A 379 -1.66 14.14 1.67
CA CYS A 379 -1.60 14.85 2.95
C CYS A 379 -2.29 14.06 4.07
N TYR A 380 -3.52 13.58 3.80
CA TYR A 380 -4.21 12.70 4.74
C TYR A 380 -3.39 11.44 5.06
N GLY A 381 -2.87 10.76 4.03
CA GLY A 381 -2.02 9.59 4.21
C GLY A 381 -0.80 9.86 5.10
N THR A 382 -0.12 10.99 4.90
CA THR A 382 1.04 11.39 5.72
C THR A 382 0.65 11.67 7.18
N ALA A 383 -0.42 12.43 7.40
CA ALA A 383 -0.90 12.78 8.75
C ALA A 383 -1.44 11.57 9.52
N SER A 384 -2.07 10.61 8.83
CA SER A 384 -2.64 9.41 9.45
C SER A 384 -1.59 8.39 9.91
N MET A 385 -0.37 8.40 9.34
CA MET A 385 0.70 7.48 9.77
C MET A 385 1.05 7.63 11.25
N GLY A 386 1.10 8.86 11.77
CA GLY A 386 1.32 9.13 13.19
C GLY A 386 0.13 8.77 14.09
N LEU A 387 -1.06 8.64 13.50
CA LEU A 387 -2.28 8.39 14.24
C LEU A 387 -2.43 6.91 14.66
N TYR A 388 -2.07 5.95 13.78
CA TYR A 388 -2.23 4.53 14.06
C TYR A 388 -1.58 4.05 15.38
N PRO A 389 -0.29 4.36 15.66
CA PRO A 389 0.35 3.93 16.90
C PRO A 389 -0.20 4.62 18.15
N MET A 390 -0.94 5.73 18.01
CA MET A 390 -1.55 6.44 19.13
C MET A 390 -2.91 5.88 19.52
N VAL A 391 -3.68 5.39 18.55
CA VAL A 391 -5.06 4.92 18.79
C VAL A 391 -5.16 3.43 19.00
N PHE A 392 -4.16 2.65 18.56
CA PHE A 392 -4.11 1.20 18.75
C PHE A 392 -3.25 0.82 19.96
N PRO A 393 -3.60 -0.25 20.71
CA PRO A 393 -2.79 -0.76 21.82
C PRO A 393 -1.40 -1.17 21.31
N GLN A 394 -0.34 -0.66 21.92
CA GLN A 394 1.03 -0.93 21.45
C GLN A 394 1.40 -2.42 21.51
N ALA A 395 0.97 -3.13 22.56
CA ALA A 395 1.22 -4.56 22.72
C ALA A 395 0.58 -5.42 21.61
N GLN A 396 -0.53 -4.97 21.04
CA GLN A 396 -1.30 -5.68 20.00
C GLN A 396 -1.42 -4.83 18.71
N PHE A 397 -0.49 -3.90 18.48
CA PHE A 397 -0.56 -2.97 17.34
C PHE A 397 -0.74 -3.69 16.00
N GLY A 398 0.05 -4.74 15.75
CA GLY A 398 -0.05 -5.52 14.51
C GLY A 398 -1.44 -6.15 14.30
N GLN A 399 -2.07 -6.61 15.38
CA GLN A 399 -3.41 -7.18 15.35
C GLN A 399 -4.45 -6.12 14.96
N PHE A 400 -4.47 -4.99 15.65
CA PHE A 400 -5.43 -3.92 15.39
C PHE A 400 -5.25 -3.27 14.02
N PHE A 401 -4.00 -3.06 13.59
CA PHE A 401 -3.69 -2.55 12.26
C PHE A 401 -4.13 -3.51 11.15
N SER A 402 -3.93 -4.82 11.35
CA SER A 402 -4.42 -5.84 10.41
C SER A 402 -5.95 -5.89 10.35
N ALA A 403 -6.65 -5.77 11.49
CA ALA A 403 -8.12 -5.71 11.52
C ALA A 403 -8.65 -4.50 10.75
N TYR A 404 -8.03 -3.33 10.92
CA TYR A 404 -8.31 -2.14 10.11
C TYR A 404 -8.09 -2.39 8.62
N SER A 405 -6.93 -2.94 8.24
CA SER A 405 -6.59 -3.23 6.85
C SER A 405 -7.56 -4.22 6.19
N LEU A 406 -7.96 -5.26 6.92
CA LEU A 406 -8.97 -6.22 6.47
C LEU A 406 -10.31 -5.52 6.20
N LEU A 407 -10.81 -4.71 7.15
CA LEU A 407 -12.07 -3.99 6.97
C LEU A 407 -12.02 -3.04 5.77
N PHE A 408 -10.93 -2.28 5.62
CA PHE A 408 -10.73 -1.39 4.47
C PHE A 408 -10.78 -2.17 3.14
N ASN A 409 -10.05 -3.30 3.03
CA ASN A 409 -10.07 -4.10 1.81
C ASN A 409 -11.43 -4.76 1.54
N PHE A 410 -12.18 -5.15 2.57
CA PHE A 410 -13.57 -5.59 2.39
C PHE A 410 -14.47 -4.48 1.84
N LEU A 411 -14.30 -3.25 2.31
CA LEU A 411 -15.05 -2.11 1.78
C LEU A 411 -14.67 -1.82 0.33
N VAL A 412 -13.39 -1.85 -0.03
CA VAL A 412 -12.92 -1.68 -1.41
C VAL A 412 -13.46 -2.79 -2.31
N PHE A 413 -13.39 -4.07 -1.85
CA PHE A 413 -13.91 -5.23 -2.59
C PHE A 413 -15.39 -5.05 -2.95
N GLY A 414 -16.23 -4.59 -2.01
CA GLY A 414 -17.66 -4.40 -2.24
C GLY A 414 -18.00 -3.09 -2.95
N ALA A 415 -17.31 -2.00 -2.62
CA ALA A 415 -17.61 -0.67 -3.19
C ALA A 415 -17.16 -0.51 -4.64
N SER A 416 -16.04 -1.15 -5.04
CA SER A 416 -15.51 -0.99 -6.41
C SER A 416 -16.48 -1.45 -7.49
N PRO A 417 -17.10 -2.65 -7.45
CA PRO A 417 -18.03 -3.07 -8.50
C PRO A 417 -19.32 -2.22 -8.50
N VAL A 418 -19.78 -1.78 -7.32
CA VAL A 418 -20.92 -0.86 -7.22
C VAL A 418 -20.62 0.46 -7.93
N LEU A 419 -19.41 1.00 -7.71
CA LEU A 419 -18.94 2.21 -8.38
C LEU A 419 -18.90 2.03 -9.90
N GLY A 420 -18.28 0.95 -10.41
CA GLY A 420 -18.22 0.68 -11.84
C GLY A 420 -19.61 0.51 -12.47
N TYR A 421 -20.50 -0.23 -11.81
CA TYR A 421 -21.87 -0.42 -12.25
C TYR A 421 -22.67 0.90 -12.32
N VAL A 422 -22.52 1.77 -11.31
CA VAL A 422 -23.14 3.09 -11.29
C VAL A 422 -22.63 3.96 -12.45
N LEU A 423 -21.32 3.90 -12.74
CA LEU A 423 -20.75 4.64 -13.88
C LEU A 423 -21.25 4.11 -15.22
N ASP A 424 -21.32 2.79 -15.43
CA ASP A 424 -21.91 2.19 -16.63
C ASP A 424 -23.37 2.62 -16.80
N LEU A 425 -24.20 2.58 -15.74
CA LEU A 425 -25.61 3.00 -15.77
C LEU A 425 -25.79 4.50 -16.05
N SER A 426 -24.85 5.33 -15.59
CA SER A 426 -24.92 6.78 -15.81
C SER A 426 -24.46 7.23 -17.20
N GLY A 427 -24.14 6.28 -18.09
CA GLY A 427 -23.58 6.57 -19.41
C GLY A 427 -22.15 7.12 -19.33
N ASN A 428 -21.36 6.61 -18.41
CA ASN A 428 -19.95 6.99 -18.17
C ASN A 428 -19.80 8.46 -17.71
N TRP A 429 -20.73 8.94 -16.89
CA TRP A 429 -20.66 10.28 -16.31
C TRP A 429 -19.65 10.33 -15.17
N TYR A 430 -18.36 10.44 -15.53
CA TYR A 430 -17.24 10.36 -14.58
C TYR A 430 -17.18 11.50 -13.56
N LEU A 431 -17.98 12.55 -13.71
CA LEU A 431 -18.10 13.58 -12.67
C LEU A 431 -18.61 13.00 -11.33
N LEU A 432 -19.37 11.88 -11.39
CA LEU A 432 -19.84 11.17 -10.19
C LEU A 432 -18.73 10.70 -9.27
N VAL A 433 -17.51 10.48 -9.76
CA VAL A 433 -16.39 10.07 -8.89
C VAL A 433 -16.07 11.14 -7.85
N PHE A 434 -16.22 12.43 -8.19
CA PHE A 434 -16.05 13.53 -7.24
C PHE A 434 -17.19 13.55 -6.21
N ALA A 435 -18.44 13.35 -6.65
CA ALA A 435 -19.60 13.28 -5.75
C ALA A 435 -19.48 12.12 -4.75
N ILE A 436 -19.11 10.93 -5.23
CA ILE A 436 -18.94 9.73 -4.40
C ILE A 436 -17.80 9.92 -3.42
N SER A 437 -16.61 10.37 -3.88
CA SER A 437 -15.47 10.67 -3.01
C SER A 437 -15.78 11.76 -1.99
N GLY A 438 -16.48 12.80 -2.40
CA GLY A 438 -16.96 13.88 -1.53
C GLY A 438 -17.95 13.36 -0.49
N GLY A 439 -18.96 12.59 -0.90
CA GLY A 439 -19.95 11.99 -0.01
C GLY A 439 -19.35 11.08 1.05
N VAL A 440 -18.45 10.17 0.64
CA VAL A 440 -17.71 9.32 1.58
C VAL A 440 -16.81 10.17 2.50
N GLY A 441 -16.17 11.21 1.97
CA GLY A 441 -15.37 12.15 2.75
C GLY A 441 -16.18 12.89 3.81
N VAL A 442 -17.36 13.40 3.44
CA VAL A 442 -18.31 14.07 4.38
C VAL A 442 -18.77 13.09 5.46
N ALA A 443 -19.19 11.88 5.07
CA ALA A 443 -19.56 10.84 6.04
C ALA A 443 -18.41 10.53 7.01
N THR A 444 -17.18 10.47 6.50
CA THR A 444 -15.98 10.28 7.32
C THR A 444 -15.80 11.43 8.32
N VAL A 445 -15.93 12.69 7.89
CA VAL A 445 -15.80 13.86 8.78
C VAL A 445 -16.86 13.85 9.87
N VAL A 446 -18.09 13.49 9.54
CA VAL A 446 -19.17 13.34 10.53
C VAL A 446 -18.83 12.29 11.57
N LEU A 447 -18.38 11.09 11.15
CA LEU A 447 -17.97 10.03 12.05
C LEU A 447 -16.74 10.44 12.87
N TRP A 448 -15.82 11.24 12.30
CA TRP A 448 -14.66 11.75 13.00
C TRP A 448 -15.03 12.63 14.19
N VAL A 449 -16.10 13.42 14.09
CA VAL A 449 -16.59 14.21 15.22
C VAL A 449 -16.98 13.32 16.40
N PHE A 450 -17.70 12.21 16.15
CA PHE A 450 -18.07 11.26 17.18
C PHE A 450 -16.86 10.52 17.75
N TRP A 451 -15.94 10.12 16.89
CA TRP A 451 -14.70 9.48 17.29
C TRP A 451 -13.79 10.43 18.09
N TYR A 452 -13.67 11.67 17.70
CA TYR A 452 -12.91 12.70 18.42
C TYR A 452 -13.50 12.97 19.82
N ARG A 453 -14.81 12.97 19.97
CA ARG A 453 -15.47 13.08 21.29
C ARG A 453 -15.09 11.92 22.21
N GLN A 454 -15.06 10.69 21.71
CA GLN A 454 -14.62 9.52 22.50
C GLN A 454 -13.11 9.58 22.82
N PHE A 455 -12.30 10.04 21.87
CA PHE A 455 -10.89 10.28 22.11
C PHE A 455 -10.68 11.30 23.23
N GLN A 456 -11.42 12.41 23.23
CA GLN A 456 -11.35 13.42 24.30
C GLN A 456 -11.82 12.86 25.66
N ALA A 457 -12.85 12.06 25.69
CA ALA A 457 -13.33 11.39 26.91
C ALA A 457 -12.30 10.39 27.48
N GLY A 458 -11.44 9.81 26.63
CA GLY A 458 -10.34 8.92 27.02
C GLY A 458 -9.03 9.61 27.42
N GLY A 459 -9.03 10.95 27.66
CA GLY A 459 -7.85 11.72 28.05
C GLY A 459 -7.36 12.69 26.97
N GLY A 460 -7.82 12.56 25.71
CA GLY A 460 -7.55 13.49 24.63
C GLY A 460 -6.06 13.68 24.31
N VAL A 461 -5.71 14.87 23.78
CA VAL A 461 -4.35 15.21 23.33
C VAL A 461 -3.29 15.09 24.42
N LYS A 462 -3.66 15.27 25.69
CA LYS A 462 -2.69 15.34 26.81
C LYS A 462 -2.43 13.99 27.51
N GLY A 463 -3.28 12.99 27.32
CA GLY A 463 -3.16 11.76 28.11
C GLY A 463 -4.06 10.61 27.63
N PHE A 464 -4.34 10.54 26.33
CA PHE A 464 -5.13 9.45 25.79
C PHE A 464 -4.42 8.11 25.99
N VAL A 465 -5.12 7.18 26.62
CA VAL A 465 -4.68 5.79 26.74
C VAL A 465 -5.68 4.92 25.96
N PRO A 466 -5.19 4.12 24.97
CA PRO A 466 -6.05 3.19 24.26
C PRO A 466 -6.78 2.26 25.23
N PRO A 467 -8.10 1.99 25.04
CA PRO A 467 -8.83 1.06 25.88
C PRO A 467 -8.16 -0.32 25.92
N ALA A 468 -8.16 -0.95 27.11
CA ALA A 468 -7.56 -2.28 27.26
C ALA A 468 -8.26 -3.31 26.35
N PRO A 469 -7.52 -4.18 25.65
CA PRO A 469 -8.08 -5.29 24.90
C PRO A 469 -8.74 -6.32 25.83
N LEU A 470 -9.60 -7.21 25.27
CA LEU A 470 -10.37 -8.19 26.03
C LEU A 470 -9.52 -9.12 26.90
N GLU A 471 -8.38 -9.58 26.40
CA GLU A 471 -7.47 -10.50 27.11
C GLU A 471 -6.75 -9.89 28.33
N ALA A 472 -6.73 -8.57 28.44
CA ALA A 472 -6.14 -7.90 29.60
C ALA A 472 -7.12 -7.77 30.80
N ARG A 473 -8.32 -8.35 30.69
CA ARG A 473 -9.36 -8.29 31.74
C ARG A 473 -9.58 -9.59 32.50
N GLU A 474 -8.92 -10.69 32.08
CA GLU A 474 -8.84 -11.96 32.82
C GLU A 474 -7.48 -12.05 33.57
#